data_d618c0f0944b36ff3bc945c431e088fc
#
_entry.id   d618c0f0944b36ff3bc945c431e088fc
#
_cell.length_a   1.000
_cell.length_b   1.000
_cell.length_c   1.000
_cell.angle_alpha   90.00
_cell.angle_beta   90.00
_cell.angle_gamma   90.00
#
_symmetry.space_group_name_H-M   'P 1'
#
loop_
_entity.id
_entity.type
_entity.pdbx_description
1 polymer ?
#
loop_
_entity_poly.entity_id
_entity_poly.type
_entity_poly.pdbx_seq_one_letter_code
_entity_poly.pdbx_strand_id
1 'polypeptide(L)'
;MARPYAQNAVIRWLRDLLCGFLIGAGAILPGVSGGVLAVVFDIYRPFMEVLTRSRTAIPKYWKWFPPIALGWCAGFLGFAKGIATAMNLSDTVTIWLFIGLIVGTVPSLFREAGKEGRSAVSWASLLLCAAAIFAGLFYVSRILCVTVKPNFWWYNFCGVLWGVSIVIPGMTSSSVMMALGLYQPMLEGLARLDLLVLSACLPGLALSVILLARMVSWFFRRHYSVAFHGILGIVLASTLVIIPTEYTGAGEMALSAVCCVGGFLLAYFLARLDKWI
;
A
#
# COMPACT_ATOMS: atom_id res chain seq x y z
N MET A 1 27.30 -3.94 -1.17
CA MET A 1 27.90 -4.64 -0.02
C MET A 1 27.83 -6.14 -0.23
N ALA A 2 28.94 -6.86 -0.10
CA ALA A 2 28.96 -8.32 -0.21
C ALA A 2 28.28 -8.92 1.02
N ARG A 3 27.24 -9.74 0.82
CA ARG A 3 26.53 -10.42 1.92
C ARG A 3 27.49 -11.39 2.63
N PRO A 4 27.48 -11.49 3.97
CA PRO A 4 28.38 -12.38 4.70
C PRO A 4 28.15 -13.85 4.29
N TYR A 5 29.21 -14.51 3.91
CA TYR A 5 29.27 -15.78 3.17
C TYR A 5 29.11 -17.05 4.06
N ALA A 6 28.47 -17.01 5.21
CA ALA A 6 28.46 -18.15 6.15
C ALA A 6 27.07 -18.54 6.71
N GLN A 7 25.97 -18.29 5.99
CA GLN A 7 24.68 -18.81 6.44
C GLN A 7 24.27 -20.05 5.64
N ASN A 8 23.79 -21.10 6.34
CA ASN A 8 23.20 -22.30 5.75
C ASN A 8 22.15 -21.89 4.67
N ALA A 9 22.17 -22.58 3.51
CA ALA A 9 21.26 -22.28 2.40
C ALA A 9 19.78 -22.29 2.84
N VAL A 10 19.42 -23.14 3.80
CA VAL A 10 18.09 -23.23 4.41
C VAL A 10 17.75 -21.95 5.17
N ILE A 11 18.66 -21.41 5.99
CA ILE A 11 18.45 -20.19 6.78
C ILE A 11 18.23 -18.99 5.84
N ARG A 12 19.00 -18.89 4.75
CA ARG A 12 18.77 -17.85 3.73
C ARG A 12 17.42 -17.97 3.09
N TRP A 13 17.04 -19.19 2.69
CA TRP A 13 15.76 -19.46 2.05
C TRP A 13 14.59 -19.07 2.95
N LEU A 14 14.64 -19.46 4.23
CA LEU A 14 13.62 -19.10 5.24
C LEU A 14 13.55 -17.59 5.49
N ARG A 15 14.69 -16.91 5.56
CA ARG A 15 14.75 -15.46 5.71
C ARG A 15 14.12 -14.77 4.50
N ASP A 16 14.48 -15.19 3.29
CA ASP A 16 13.98 -14.59 2.05
C ASP A 16 12.46 -14.86 1.90
N LEU A 17 11.98 -16.03 2.33
CA LEU A 17 10.55 -16.34 2.44
C LEU A 17 9.84 -15.43 3.45
N LEU A 18 10.41 -15.22 4.64
CA LEU A 18 9.85 -14.33 5.66
C LEU A 18 9.82 -12.87 5.19
N CYS A 19 10.88 -12.40 4.54
CA CYS A 19 10.90 -11.06 3.94
C CYS A 19 9.79 -10.92 2.90
N GLY A 20 9.63 -11.92 2.03
CA GLY A 20 8.53 -11.96 1.07
C GLY A 20 7.17 -11.90 1.75
N PHE A 21 6.96 -12.71 2.80
CA PHE A 21 5.72 -12.73 3.58
C PHE A 21 5.37 -11.35 4.16
N LEU A 22 6.33 -10.68 4.77
CA LEU A 22 6.13 -9.35 5.35
C LEU A 22 5.84 -8.29 4.26
N ILE A 23 6.50 -8.38 3.10
CA ILE A 23 6.22 -7.48 1.97
C ILE A 23 4.81 -7.72 1.42
N GLY A 24 4.39 -9.00 1.29
CA GLY A 24 3.06 -9.37 0.84
C GLY A 24 1.97 -8.89 1.80
N ALA A 25 2.17 -9.07 3.11
CA ALA A 25 1.30 -8.54 4.16
C ALA A 25 1.20 -7.01 4.07
N GLY A 26 2.34 -6.31 3.92
CA GLY A 26 2.39 -4.85 3.80
C GLY A 26 1.77 -4.33 2.50
N ALA A 27 1.66 -5.13 1.45
CA ALA A 27 0.98 -4.75 0.22
C ALA A 27 -0.55 -4.70 0.38
N ILE A 28 -1.09 -5.46 1.32
CA ILE A 28 -2.53 -5.50 1.65
C ILE A 28 -2.86 -4.48 2.73
N LEU A 29 -2.03 -4.38 3.79
CA LEU A 29 -2.33 -3.52 4.93
C LEU A 29 -2.33 -2.03 4.53
N PRO A 30 -3.43 -1.30 4.77
CA PRO A 30 -3.45 0.14 4.62
C PRO A 30 -2.42 0.80 5.55
N GLY A 31 -1.72 1.83 5.05
CA GLY A 31 -0.69 2.53 5.81
C GLY A 31 0.67 1.82 5.88
N VAL A 32 0.75 0.53 5.58
CA VAL A 32 2.03 -0.19 5.49
C VAL A 32 2.37 -0.37 4.03
N SER A 33 3.42 0.30 3.56
CA SER A 33 3.84 0.15 2.16
C SER A 33 4.72 -1.09 2.00
N GLY A 34 4.24 -2.08 1.26
CA GLY A 34 5.06 -3.23 0.86
C GLY A 34 6.32 -2.81 0.10
N GLY A 35 6.26 -1.70 -0.63
CA GLY A 35 7.43 -1.11 -1.30
C GLY A 35 8.49 -0.62 -0.31
N VAL A 36 8.11 0.02 0.79
CA VAL A 36 9.02 0.43 1.86
C VAL A 36 9.67 -0.80 2.51
N LEU A 37 8.88 -1.83 2.82
CA LEU A 37 9.44 -3.09 3.35
C LEU A 37 10.41 -3.74 2.37
N ALA A 38 10.12 -3.68 1.06
CA ALA A 38 11.04 -4.18 0.04
C ALA A 38 12.36 -3.39 0.01
N VAL A 39 12.34 -2.08 0.29
CA VAL A 39 13.55 -1.25 0.45
C VAL A 39 14.32 -1.66 1.69
N VAL A 40 13.66 -1.76 2.84
CA VAL A 40 14.25 -2.18 4.13
C VAL A 40 14.95 -3.53 4.03
N PHE A 41 14.36 -4.48 3.30
CA PHE A 41 14.94 -5.81 3.10
C PHE A 41 15.91 -5.92 1.92
N ASP A 42 16.33 -4.80 1.30
CA ASP A 42 17.19 -4.75 0.11
C ASP A 42 16.64 -5.52 -1.11
N ILE A 43 15.33 -5.75 -1.17
CA ILE A 43 14.65 -6.47 -2.24
C ILE A 43 14.22 -5.52 -3.37
N TYR A 44 13.97 -4.26 -3.06
CA TYR A 44 13.45 -3.28 -4.01
C TYR A 44 14.36 -3.05 -5.22
N ARG A 45 15.67 -2.88 -5.00
CA ARG A 45 16.63 -2.65 -6.10
C ARG A 45 16.70 -3.83 -7.06
N PRO A 46 16.91 -5.09 -6.62
CA PRO A 46 16.85 -6.26 -7.49
C PRO A 46 15.51 -6.40 -8.22
N PHE A 47 14.39 -6.12 -7.55
CA PHE A 47 13.06 -6.15 -8.15
C PHE A 47 12.93 -5.13 -9.29
N MET A 48 13.34 -3.88 -9.07
CA MET A 48 13.35 -2.84 -10.11
C MET A 48 14.32 -3.17 -11.25
N GLU A 49 15.46 -3.82 -10.96
CA GLU A 49 16.38 -4.30 -11.99
C GLU A 49 15.72 -5.35 -12.90
N VAL A 50 14.95 -6.28 -12.32
CA VAL A 50 14.18 -7.27 -13.09
C VAL A 50 13.09 -6.60 -13.94
N LEU A 51 12.38 -5.63 -13.43
CA LEU A 51 11.35 -4.90 -14.19
C LEU A 51 11.91 -4.09 -15.36
N THR A 52 13.11 -3.50 -15.18
CA THR A 52 13.69 -2.58 -16.17
C THR A 52 14.66 -3.27 -17.13
N ARG A 53 15.32 -4.35 -16.71
CA ARG A 53 16.37 -5.08 -17.44
C ARG A 53 16.18 -6.59 -17.33
N SER A 54 14.96 -7.07 -17.61
CA SER A 54 14.55 -8.48 -17.38
C SER A 54 15.51 -9.51 -17.98
N ARG A 55 16.00 -9.30 -19.20
CA ARG A 55 16.88 -10.27 -19.88
C ARG A 55 18.20 -10.56 -19.12
N THR A 56 18.75 -9.57 -18.43
CA THR A 56 20.03 -9.71 -17.69
C THR A 56 19.81 -9.99 -16.20
N ALA A 57 18.74 -9.46 -15.63
CA ALA A 57 18.46 -9.56 -14.21
C ALA A 57 17.78 -10.88 -13.81
N ILE A 58 16.89 -11.43 -14.64
CA ILE A 58 16.24 -12.72 -14.35
C ILE A 58 17.26 -13.85 -14.15
N PRO A 59 18.25 -14.08 -15.04
CA PRO A 59 19.27 -15.12 -14.82
C PRO A 59 20.11 -14.88 -13.56
N LYS A 60 20.33 -13.61 -13.19
CA LYS A 60 21.12 -13.22 -12.01
C LYS A 60 20.40 -13.54 -10.69
N TYR A 61 19.09 -13.38 -10.66
CA TYR A 61 18.28 -13.46 -9.42
C TYR A 61 17.35 -14.66 -9.35
N TRP A 62 17.33 -15.56 -10.33
CA TRP A 62 16.33 -16.63 -10.46
C TRP A 62 16.24 -17.57 -9.25
N LYS A 63 17.38 -17.83 -8.54
CA LYS A 63 17.41 -18.66 -7.33
C LYS A 63 16.94 -17.93 -6.09
N TRP A 64 16.97 -16.62 -6.12
CA TRP A 64 16.66 -15.77 -4.98
C TRP A 64 15.18 -15.36 -4.94
N PHE A 65 14.55 -15.14 -6.11
CA PHE A 65 13.15 -14.74 -6.19
C PHE A 65 12.14 -15.78 -5.74
N PRO A 66 12.26 -17.11 -5.96
CA PRO A 66 11.24 -18.07 -5.60
C PRO A 66 10.81 -18.05 -4.13
N PRO A 67 11.70 -18.08 -3.13
CA PRO A 67 11.28 -17.98 -1.73
C PRO A 67 10.60 -16.66 -1.40
N ILE A 68 11.05 -15.54 -1.98
CA ILE A 68 10.44 -14.23 -1.80
C ILE A 68 9.02 -14.21 -2.42
N ALA A 69 8.86 -14.74 -3.63
CA ALA A 69 7.57 -14.79 -4.30
C ALA A 69 6.58 -15.69 -3.56
N LEU A 70 7.01 -16.87 -3.11
CA LEU A 70 6.18 -17.77 -2.29
C LEU A 70 5.77 -17.11 -0.97
N GLY A 71 6.71 -16.47 -0.29
CA GLY A 71 6.44 -15.70 0.93
C GLY A 71 5.45 -14.57 0.66
N TRP A 72 5.66 -13.81 -0.42
CA TRP A 72 4.78 -12.72 -0.81
C TRP A 72 3.34 -13.20 -1.07
N CYS A 73 3.18 -14.28 -1.84
CA CYS A 73 1.86 -14.87 -2.07
C CYS A 73 1.20 -15.32 -0.76
N ALA A 74 1.94 -16.00 0.12
CA ALA A 74 1.42 -16.46 1.40
C ALA A 74 1.01 -15.29 2.32
N GLY A 75 1.84 -14.25 2.42
CA GLY A 75 1.55 -13.04 3.20
C GLY A 75 0.37 -12.27 2.61
N PHE A 76 0.38 -12.05 1.31
CA PHE A 76 -0.68 -11.34 0.59
C PHE A 76 -2.05 -12.02 0.76
N LEU A 77 -2.16 -13.32 0.43
CA LEU A 77 -3.42 -14.06 0.52
C LEU A 77 -3.86 -14.30 1.97
N GLY A 78 -2.91 -14.60 2.87
CA GLY A 78 -3.21 -14.81 4.29
C GLY A 78 -3.76 -13.54 4.94
N PHE A 79 -3.14 -12.38 4.69
CA PHE A 79 -3.63 -11.10 5.20
C PHE A 79 -4.90 -10.64 4.49
N ALA A 80 -5.05 -10.87 3.18
CA ALA A 80 -6.30 -10.58 2.47
C ALA A 80 -7.48 -11.30 3.14
N LYS A 81 -7.33 -12.61 3.43
CA LYS A 81 -8.36 -13.39 4.13
C LYS A 81 -8.59 -12.89 5.56
N GLY A 82 -7.52 -12.62 6.32
CA GLY A 82 -7.61 -12.11 7.68
C GLY A 82 -8.35 -10.78 7.77
N ILE A 83 -8.01 -9.83 6.89
CA ILE A 83 -8.65 -8.51 6.83
C ILE A 83 -10.09 -8.62 6.37
N ALA A 84 -10.39 -9.42 5.33
CA ALA A 84 -11.76 -9.64 4.90
C ALA A 84 -12.63 -10.20 6.03
N THR A 85 -12.09 -11.14 6.82
CA THR A 85 -12.76 -11.68 8.00
C THR A 85 -12.97 -10.61 9.07
N ALA A 86 -11.96 -9.77 9.34
CA ALA A 86 -12.06 -8.69 10.32
C ALA A 86 -13.12 -7.65 9.90
N MET A 87 -13.16 -7.27 8.62
CA MET A 87 -14.19 -6.37 8.09
C MET A 87 -15.60 -6.97 8.20
N ASN A 88 -15.76 -8.27 7.95
CA ASN A 88 -17.05 -8.96 8.13
C ASN A 88 -17.50 -9.04 9.60
N LEU A 89 -16.58 -8.97 10.58
CA LEU A 89 -16.91 -8.91 12.01
C LEU A 89 -17.33 -7.49 12.44
N SER A 90 -16.58 -6.48 12.06
CA SER A 90 -16.91 -5.06 12.23
C SER A 90 -16.09 -4.21 11.27
N ASP A 91 -16.78 -3.63 10.28
CA ASP A 91 -16.17 -2.66 9.37
C ASP A 91 -15.61 -1.46 10.12
N THR A 92 -16.40 -0.91 11.06
CA THR A 92 -16.05 0.29 11.82
C THR A 92 -14.74 0.11 12.59
N VAL A 93 -14.60 -0.97 13.36
CA VAL A 93 -13.38 -1.27 14.13
C VAL A 93 -12.18 -1.48 13.20
N THR A 94 -12.38 -2.21 12.11
CA THR A 94 -11.32 -2.49 11.15
C THR A 94 -10.86 -1.23 10.42
N ILE A 95 -11.78 -0.34 10.03
CA ILE A 95 -11.43 0.94 9.42
C ILE A 95 -10.66 1.82 10.40
N TRP A 96 -11.03 1.86 11.70
CA TRP A 96 -10.25 2.60 12.69
C TRP A 96 -8.84 2.05 12.91
N LEU A 97 -8.66 0.72 12.86
CA LEU A 97 -7.33 0.12 12.84
C LEU A 97 -6.51 0.64 11.65
N PHE A 98 -7.12 0.70 10.46
CA PHE A 98 -6.46 1.20 9.25
C PHE A 98 -6.14 2.69 9.31
N ILE A 99 -7.05 3.50 9.84
CA ILE A 99 -6.80 4.93 10.09
C ILE A 99 -5.58 5.08 11.00
N GLY A 100 -5.50 4.30 12.08
CA GLY A 100 -4.35 4.27 12.97
C GLY A 100 -3.05 3.93 12.22
N LEU A 101 -3.04 2.85 11.43
CA LEU A 101 -1.89 2.44 10.62
C LEU A 101 -1.45 3.55 9.64
N ILE A 102 -2.39 4.17 8.93
CA ILE A 102 -2.09 5.24 7.97
C ILE A 102 -1.53 6.47 8.69
N VAL A 103 -2.20 6.93 9.74
CA VAL A 103 -1.76 8.11 10.52
C VAL A 103 -0.39 7.88 11.16
N GLY A 104 -0.10 6.64 11.61
CA GLY A 104 1.22 6.26 12.14
C GLY A 104 2.36 6.40 11.12
N THR A 105 2.08 6.30 9.82
CA THR A 105 3.09 6.50 8.76
C THR A 105 3.24 7.96 8.33
N VAL A 106 2.27 8.83 8.60
CA VAL A 106 2.30 10.25 8.19
C VAL A 106 3.58 10.97 8.61
N PRO A 107 4.12 10.81 9.85
CA PRO A 107 5.37 11.47 10.24
C PRO A 107 6.57 11.06 9.38
N SER A 108 6.62 9.81 8.91
CA SER A 108 7.70 9.34 8.03
C SER A 108 7.54 9.88 6.61
N LEU A 109 6.34 9.89 6.06
CA LEU A 109 6.03 10.50 4.76
C LEU A 109 6.31 12.00 4.76
N PHE A 110 5.96 12.70 5.83
CA PHE A 110 6.23 14.13 5.98
C PHE A 110 7.73 14.45 6.01
N ARG A 111 8.53 13.60 6.65
CA ARG A 111 9.99 13.72 6.62
C ARG A 111 10.55 13.44 5.23
N GLU A 112 10.05 12.41 4.58
CA GLU A 112 10.45 12.03 3.22
C GLU A 112 10.17 13.17 2.23
N ALA A 113 8.98 13.78 2.30
CA ALA A 113 8.59 14.93 1.51
C ALA A 113 9.53 16.15 1.68
N GLY A 114 10.16 16.27 2.84
CA GLY A 114 11.07 17.39 3.16
C GLY A 114 12.55 17.14 2.86
N LYS A 115 12.96 15.95 2.40
CA LYS A 115 14.38 15.58 2.19
C LYS A 115 15.13 16.50 1.21
N GLU A 116 14.47 16.91 0.14
CA GLU A 116 15.03 17.81 -0.88
C GLU A 116 14.57 19.27 -0.70
N GLY A 117 14.20 19.65 0.53
CA GLY A 117 13.67 20.97 0.84
C GLY A 117 12.16 21.07 0.65
N ARG A 118 11.61 22.21 1.05
CA ARG A 118 10.18 22.55 0.94
C ARG A 118 10.03 23.89 0.26
N SER A 119 9.20 23.93 -0.77
CA SER A 119 8.90 25.15 -1.52
C SER A 119 7.40 25.47 -1.47
N ALA A 120 7.02 26.69 -1.83
CA ALA A 120 5.61 27.05 -1.97
C ALA A 120 4.88 26.14 -2.96
N VAL A 121 5.58 25.68 -4.03
CA VAL A 121 5.03 24.75 -5.02
C VAL A 121 4.76 23.37 -4.40
N SER A 122 5.63 22.90 -3.47
CA SER A 122 5.42 21.64 -2.75
C SER A 122 4.17 21.70 -1.87
N TRP A 123 3.98 22.78 -1.12
CA TRP A 123 2.77 22.98 -0.32
C TRP A 123 1.51 23.15 -1.17
N ALA A 124 1.61 23.87 -2.28
CA ALA A 124 0.51 23.98 -3.24
C ALA A 124 0.11 22.59 -3.82
N SER A 125 1.10 21.75 -4.14
CA SER A 125 0.85 20.37 -4.57
C SER A 125 0.08 19.56 -3.53
N LEU A 126 0.49 19.64 -2.24
CA LEU A 126 -0.23 18.97 -1.14
C LEU A 126 -1.70 19.43 -1.09
N LEU A 127 -1.91 20.75 -1.05
CA LEU A 127 -3.26 21.31 -0.91
C LEU A 127 -4.13 21.01 -2.13
N LEU A 128 -3.60 21.12 -3.35
CA LEU A 128 -4.34 20.84 -4.58
C LEU A 128 -4.69 19.36 -4.69
N CYS A 129 -3.75 18.46 -4.43
CA CYS A 129 -4.01 17.03 -4.43
C CYS A 129 -5.00 16.63 -3.33
N ALA A 130 -4.86 17.18 -2.12
CA ALA A 130 -5.79 16.94 -1.03
C ALA A 130 -7.21 17.43 -1.38
N ALA A 131 -7.33 18.66 -1.88
CA ALA A 131 -8.63 19.24 -2.26
C ALA A 131 -9.28 18.44 -3.40
N ALA A 132 -8.51 18.06 -4.43
CA ALA A 132 -9.02 17.30 -5.56
C ALA A 132 -9.54 15.91 -5.15
N ILE A 133 -8.75 15.18 -4.34
CA ILE A 133 -9.14 13.86 -3.85
C ILE A 133 -10.29 13.95 -2.86
N PHE A 134 -10.25 14.88 -1.91
CA PHE A 134 -11.33 15.07 -0.95
C PHE A 134 -12.65 15.43 -1.66
N ALA A 135 -12.62 16.43 -2.53
CA ALA A 135 -13.79 16.84 -3.28
C ALA A 135 -14.33 15.72 -4.18
N GLY A 136 -13.46 15.01 -4.90
CA GLY A 136 -13.83 13.89 -5.77
C GLY A 136 -14.47 12.74 -5.00
N LEU A 137 -13.82 12.26 -3.94
CA LEU A 137 -14.34 11.16 -3.11
C LEU A 137 -15.59 11.57 -2.33
N PHE A 138 -15.62 12.78 -1.79
CA PHE A 138 -16.80 13.31 -1.10
C PHE A 138 -18.01 13.44 -2.05
N TYR A 139 -17.77 13.95 -3.27
CA TYR A 139 -18.79 14.04 -4.30
C TYR A 139 -19.38 12.67 -4.66
N VAL A 140 -18.51 11.68 -4.90
CA VAL A 140 -18.94 10.31 -5.22
C VAL A 140 -19.71 9.68 -4.06
N SER A 141 -19.19 9.76 -2.84
CA SER A 141 -19.75 9.06 -1.67
C SER A 141 -20.99 9.73 -1.10
N ARG A 142 -21.09 11.07 -1.13
CA ARG A 142 -22.15 11.82 -0.44
C ARG A 142 -23.18 12.45 -1.37
N ILE A 143 -22.79 12.86 -2.57
CA ILE A 143 -23.70 13.56 -3.49
C ILE A 143 -24.30 12.59 -4.51
N LEU A 144 -23.46 11.77 -5.15
CA LEU A 144 -23.97 10.79 -6.10
C LEU A 144 -24.63 9.60 -5.41
N CYS A 145 -24.34 9.35 -4.12
CA CYS A 145 -24.82 8.17 -3.38
C CYS A 145 -24.67 6.86 -4.18
N VAL A 146 -23.69 6.81 -5.06
CA VAL A 146 -23.44 5.64 -5.90
C VAL A 146 -22.68 4.63 -5.07
N THR A 147 -23.37 3.58 -4.64
CA THR A 147 -22.70 2.35 -4.25
C THR A 147 -22.08 1.76 -5.50
N VAL A 148 -20.75 1.86 -5.59
CA VAL A 148 -20.02 1.28 -6.71
C VAL A 148 -20.25 -0.24 -6.68
N LYS A 149 -21.02 -0.74 -7.66
CA LYS A 149 -21.17 -2.19 -7.82
C LYS A 149 -19.88 -2.75 -8.42
N PRO A 150 -19.15 -3.61 -7.69
CA PRO A 150 -17.93 -4.19 -8.19
C PRO A 150 -18.19 -4.94 -9.51
N ASN A 151 -17.37 -4.66 -10.51
CA ASN A 151 -17.40 -5.34 -11.79
C ASN A 151 -15.97 -5.43 -12.34
N PHE A 152 -15.80 -6.09 -13.50
CA PHE A 152 -14.50 -6.27 -14.14
C PHE A 152 -13.69 -4.96 -14.24
N TRP A 153 -14.29 -3.87 -14.68
CA TRP A 153 -13.62 -2.57 -14.86
C TRP A 153 -13.21 -1.92 -13.54
N TRP A 154 -14.03 -2.04 -12.51
CA TRP A 154 -13.70 -1.56 -11.18
C TRP A 154 -12.57 -2.36 -10.53
N TYR A 155 -12.56 -3.68 -10.71
CA TYR A 155 -11.43 -4.49 -10.25
C TYR A 155 -10.15 -4.20 -11.07
N ASN A 156 -10.26 -3.93 -12.38
CA ASN A 156 -9.13 -3.48 -13.19
C ASN A 156 -8.59 -2.14 -12.67
N PHE A 157 -9.46 -1.19 -12.32
CA PHE A 157 -9.08 0.07 -11.68
C PHE A 157 -8.39 -0.14 -10.32
N CYS A 158 -8.86 -1.07 -9.49
CA CYS A 158 -8.15 -1.46 -8.26
C CYS A 158 -6.73 -1.98 -8.57
N GLY A 159 -6.58 -2.78 -9.62
CA GLY A 159 -5.27 -3.23 -10.11
C GLY A 159 -4.37 -2.07 -10.52
N VAL A 160 -4.90 -1.08 -11.24
CA VAL A 160 -4.18 0.15 -11.60
C VAL A 160 -3.72 0.90 -10.35
N LEU A 161 -4.58 1.11 -9.36
CA LEU A 161 -4.25 1.77 -8.10
C LEU A 161 -3.15 1.02 -7.34
N TRP A 162 -3.18 -0.31 -7.31
CA TRP A 162 -2.11 -1.12 -6.72
C TRP A 162 -0.78 -0.96 -7.47
N GLY A 163 -0.82 -1.00 -8.80
CA GLY A 163 0.38 -0.79 -9.59
C GLY A 163 1.02 0.59 -9.36
N VAL A 164 0.20 1.63 -9.22
CA VAL A 164 0.66 2.97 -8.81
C VAL A 164 1.36 2.91 -7.45
N SER A 165 0.77 2.23 -6.46
CA SER A 165 1.35 2.08 -5.11
C SER A 165 2.65 1.25 -5.08
N ILE A 166 2.83 0.31 -6.01
CA ILE A 166 4.09 -0.43 -6.14
C ILE A 166 5.20 0.47 -6.70
N VAL A 167 4.85 1.32 -7.66
CA VAL A 167 5.82 2.20 -8.33
C VAL A 167 6.19 3.40 -7.45
N ILE A 168 5.25 3.88 -6.64
CA ILE A 168 5.42 5.05 -5.77
C ILE A 168 5.65 4.57 -4.33
N PRO A 169 6.90 4.59 -3.82
CA PRO A 169 7.16 4.19 -2.44
C PRO A 169 6.41 5.10 -1.45
N GLY A 170 5.78 4.50 -0.44
CA GLY A 170 5.05 5.23 0.59
C GLY A 170 3.60 5.61 0.23
N MET A 171 3.16 5.37 -1.00
CA MET A 171 1.75 5.55 -1.36
C MET A 171 0.95 4.29 -1.01
N THR A 172 -0.20 4.48 -0.37
CA THR A 172 -1.19 3.42 -0.11
C THR A 172 -2.46 3.71 -0.90
N SER A 173 -2.81 2.81 -1.82
CA SER A 173 -4.05 2.92 -2.62
C SER A 173 -5.30 2.41 -1.90
N SER A 174 -5.10 1.65 -0.83
CA SER A 174 -6.19 1.02 -0.06
C SER A 174 -7.20 2.03 0.49
N SER A 175 -6.75 3.21 0.96
CA SER A 175 -7.67 4.24 1.44
C SER A 175 -8.60 4.79 0.34
N VAL A 176 -8.10 4.91 -0.89
CA VAL A 176 -8.93 5.30 -2.05
C VAL A 176 -9.93 4.20 -2.38
N MET A 177 -9.48 2.93 -2.39
CA MET A 177 -10.37 1.78 -2.63
C MET A 177 -11.44 1.64 -1.55
N MET A 178 -11.10 1.89 -0.26
CA MET A 178 -12.05 1.90 0.85
C MET A 178 -13.09 3.00 0.69
N ALA A 179 -12.67 4.21 0.35
CA ALA A 179 -13.56 5.33 0.12
C ALA A 179 -14.57 5.09 -1.03
N LEU A 180 -14.20 4.23 -1.99
CA LEU A 180 -15.08 3.80 -3.09
C LEU A 180 -15.89 2.54 -2.75
N GLY A 181 -15.71 1.93 -1.58
CA GLY A 181 -16.34 0.66 -1.19
C GLY A 181 -15.85 -0.57 -1.96
N LEU A 182 -14.70 -0.47 -2.65
CA LEU A 182 -14.16 -1.53 -3.50
C LEU A 182 -13.17 -2.43 -2.76
N TYR A 183 -12.64 -1.99 -1.62
CA TYR A 183 -11.55 -2.67 -0.93
C TYR A 183 -11.97 -4.04 -0.38
N GLN A 184 -13.09 -4.10 0.35
CA GLN A 184 -13.59 -5.35 0.93
C GLN A 184 -14.00 -6.38 -0.13
N PRO A 185 -14.84 -6.06 -1.16
CA PRO A 185 -15.18 -7.03 -2.20
C PRO A 185 -13.97 -7.57 -2.95
N MET A 186 -12.96 -6.71 -3.17
CA MET A 186 -11.71 -7.12 -3.79
C MET A 186 -10.91 -8.09 -2.91
N LEU A 187 -10.79 -7.82 -1.60
CA LEU A 187 -10.11 -8.71 -0.67
C LEU A 187 -10.79 -10.06 -0.55
N GLU A 188 -12.13 -10.08 -0.49
CA GLU A 188 -12.90 -11.33 -0.47
C GLU A 188 -12.69 -12.14 -1.74
N GLY A 189 -12.72 -11.49 -2.91
CA GLY A 189 -12.45 -12.15 -4.18
C GLY A 189 -11.04 -12.72 -4.26
N LEU A 190 -10.04 -11.99 -3.79
CA LEU A 190 -8.66 -12.48 -3.71
C LEU A 190 -8.51 -13.64 -2.73
N ALA A 191 -9.11 -13.54 -1.54
CA ALA A 191 -9.08 -14.60 -0.53
C ALA A 191 -9.72 -15.90 -1.02
N ARG A 192 -10.73 -15.81 -1.90
CA ARG A 192 -11.40 -16.95 -2.54
C ARG A 192 -10.75 -17.37 -3.86
N LEU A 193 -9.68 -16.68 -4.30
CA LEU A 193 -9.05 -16.85 -5.61
C LEU A 193 -10.04 -16.72 -6.78
N ASP A 194 -10.97 -15.78 -6.67
CA ASP A 194 -11.98 -15.51 -7.70
C ASP A 194 -11.30 -15.09 -9.01
N LEU A 195 -11.56 -15.88 -10.06
CA LEU A 195 -10.96 -15.66 -11.37
C LEU A 195 -11.38 -14.33 -12.00
N LEU A 196 -12.59 -13.83 -11.72
CA LEU A 196 -13.02 -12.51 -12.20
C LEU A 196 -12.15 -11.42 -11.60
N VAL A 197 -11.93 -11.46 -10.27
CA VAL A 197 -11.11 -10.46 -9.55
C VAL A 197 -9.66 -10.53 -10.00
N LEU A 198 -9.09 -11.74 -10.06
CA LEU A 198 -7.70 -11.95 -10.48
C LEU A 198 -7.48 -11.52 -11.93
N SER A 199 -8.35 -11.96 -12.85
CA SER A 199 -8.22 -11.64 -14.28
C SER A 199 -8.43 -10.15 -14.57
N ALA A 200 -9.18 -9.44 -13.74
CA ALA A 200 -9.37 -8.01 -13.86
C ALA A 200 -8.24 -7.20 -13.19
N CYS A 201 -7.83 -7.55 -11.97
CA CYS A 201 -6.80 -6.81 -11.24
C CYS A 201 -5.40 -6.94 -11.86
N LEU A 202 -5.01 -8.14 -12.29
CA LEU A 202 -3.65 -8.38 -12.80
C LEU A 202 -3.30 -7.57 -14.05
N PRO A 203 -4.14 -7.45 -15.09
CA PRO A 203 -3.85 -6.60 -16.23
C PRO A 203 -3.73 -5.12 -15.86
N GLY A 204 -4.62 -4.60 -15.01
CA GLY A 204 -4.56 -3.22 -14.53
C GLY A 204 -3.26 -2.93 -13.79
N LEU A 205 -2.87 -3.82 -12.90
CA LEU A 205 -1.62 -3.74 -12.15
C LEU A 205 -0.40 -3.79 -13.10
N ALA A 206 -0.34 -4.79 -13.99
CA ALA A 206 0.79 -4.95 -14.90
C ALA A 206 0.93 -3.74 -15.83
N LEU A 207 -0.19 -3.29 -16.42
CA LEU A 207 -0.21 -2.14 -17.33
C LEU A 207 0.25 -0.86 -16.62
N SER A 208 -0.27 -0.59 -15.42
CA SER A 208 0.11 0.62 -14.67
C SER A 208 1.58 0.58 -14.24
N VAL A 209 2.10 -0.56 -13.78
CA VAL A 209 3.53 -0.69 -13.45
C VAL A 209 4.41 -0.44 -14.66
N ILE A 210 4.09 -1.05 -15.82
CA ILE A 210 4.89 -0.90 -17.04
C ILE A 210 4.87 0.55 -17.56
N LEU A 211 3.68 1.16 -17.61
CA LEU A 211 3.52 2.51 -18.16
C LEU A 211 4.05 3.58 -17.21
N LEU A 212 3.74 3.44 -15.91
CA LEU A 212 4.02 4.50 -14.94
C LEU A 212 5.42 4.43 -14.36
N ALA A 213 6.07 3.26 -14.33
CA ALA A 213 7.40 3.13 -13.71
C ALA A 213 8.42 4.12 -14.27
N ARG A 214 8.45 4.32 -15.58
CA ARG A 214 9.36 5.28 -16.25
C ARG A 214 8.97 6.72 -15.96
N MET A 215 7.68 7.05 -16.10
CA MET A 215 7.15 8.40 -15.89
C MET A 215 7.32 8.84 -14.45
N VAL A 216 6.93 7.99 -13.49
CA VAL A 216 7.07 8.25 -12.06
C VAL A 216 8.53 8.38 -11.67
N SER A 217 9.41 7.48 -12.12
CA SER A 217 10.86 7.59 -11.86
C SER A 217 11.46 8.89 -12.41
N TRP A 218 11.00 9.36 -13.56
CA TRP A 218 11.44 10.64 -14.13
C TRP A 218 10.93 11.83 -13.29
N PHE A 219 9.64 11.81 -12.92
CA PHE A 219 9.02 12.88 -12.13
C PHE A 219 9.64 13.00 -10.73
N PHE A 220 9.87 11.87 -10.07
CA PHE A 220 10.52 11.83 -8.76
C PHE A 220 11.96 12.33 -8.79
N ARG A 221 12.73 12.02 -9.86
CA ARG A 221 14.10 12.54 -9.99
C ARG A 221 14.13 14.05 -10.21
N ARG A 222 13.09 14.64 -10.78
CA ARG A 222 13.08 16.07 -11.13
C ARG A 222 12.33 16.95 -10.13
N HIS A 223 11.30 16.38 -9.48
CA HIS A 223 10.38 17.10 -8.61
C HIS A 223 10.04 16.31 -7.36
N TYR A 224 11.05 15.79 -6.67
CA TYR A 224 10.90 14.88 -5.53
C TYR A 224 9.97 15.43 -4.45
N SER A 225 10.27 16.64 -3.95
CA SER A 225 9.50 17.27 -2.88
C SER A 225 8.04 17.52 -3.28
N VAL A 226 7.80 17.98 -4.52
CA VAL A 226 6.44 18.23 -5.04
C VAL A 226 5.65 16.92 -5.12
N ALA A 227 6.28 15.83 -5.61
CA ALA A 227 5.67 14.52 -5.69
C ALA A 227 5.25 13.97 -4.32
N PHE A 228 6.16 13.99 -3.34
CA PHE A 228 5.87 13.48 -2.00
C PHE A 228 4.86 14.34 -1.23
N HIS A 229 4.84 15.66 -1.42
CA HIS A 229 3.80 16.51 -0.84
C HIS A 229 2.43 16.23 -1.47
N GLY A 230 2.36 15.99 -2.79
CA GLY A 230 1.13 15.55 -3.46
C GLY A 230 0.61 14.22 -2.92
N ILE A 231 1.50 13.21 -2.77
CA ILE A 231 1.14 11.92 -2.16
C ILE A 231 0.63 12.09 -0.74
N LEU A 232 1.30 12.91 0.07
CA LEU A 232 0.86 13.20 1.43
C LEU A 232 -0.55 13.82 1.45
N GLY A 233 -0.84 14.73 0.52
CA GLY A 233 -2.16 15.32 0.34
C GLY A 233 -3.24 14.26 0.01
N ILE A 234 -2.93 13.36 -0.94
CA ILE A 234 -3.82 12.24 -1.32
C ILE A 234 -4.12 11.35 -0.10
N VAL A 235 -3.07 10.93 0.62
CA VAL A 235 -3.21 10.04 1.79
C VAL A 235 -4.04 10.68 2.89
N LEU A 236 -3.78 11.94 3.23
CA LEU A 236 -4.54 12.66 4.26
C LEU A 236 -6.00 12.82 3.86
N ALA A 237 -6.28 13.26 2.63
CA ALA A 237 -7.63 13.49 2.15
C ALA A 237 -8.45 12.19 2.06
N SER A 238 -7.88 11.12 1.50
CA SER A 238 -8.57 9.83 1.42
C SER A 238 -8.84 9.24 2.81
N THR A 239 -7.91 9.42 3.77
CA THR A 239 -8.11 8.97 5.15
C THR A 239 -9.26 9.70 5.83
N LEU A 240 -9.41 11.01 5.61
CA LEU A 240 -10.50 11.79 6.18
C LEU A 240 -11.88 11.33 5.67
N VAL A 241 -11.97 10.91 4.40
CA VAL A 241 -13.23 10.46 3.78
C VAL A 241 -13.70 9.12 4.34
N ILE A 242 -12.79 8.23 4.74
CA ILE A 242 -13.14 6.89 5.26
C ILE A 242 -13.47 6.88 6.75
N ILE A 243 -13.37 8.00 7.48
CA ILE A 243 -13.68 8.04 8.91
C ILE A 243 -15.12 7.61 9.13
N PRO A 244 -15.37 6.51 9.91
CA PRO A 244 -16.72 6.07 10.21
C PRO A 244 -17.42 7.06 11.14
N THR A 245 -18.67 7.35 10.83
CA THR A 245 -19.51 8.28 11.61
C THR A 245 -20.59 7.58 12.41
N GLU A 246 -20.83 6.29 12.13
CA GLU A 246 -21.88 5.49 12.76
C GLU A 246 -21.24 4.41 13.64
N TYR A 247 -21.79 4.23 14.82
CA TYR A 247 -21.37 3.21 15.80
C TYR A 247 -22.59 2.48 16.33
N THR A 248 -22.48 1.17 16.51
CA THR A 248 -23.55 0.34 17.07
C THR A 248 -23.67 0.45 18.58
N GLY A 249 -22.65 0.98 19.27
CA GLY A 249 -22.66 1.16 20.72
C GLY A 249 -21.33 1.62 21.31
N ALA A 250 -21.32 1.91 22.61
CA ALA A 250 -20.14 2.37 23.33
C ALA A 250 -18.98 1.36 23.31
N GLY A 251 -19.26 0.06 23.29
CA GLY A 251 -18.25 -1.00 23.21
C GLY A 251 -17.50 -0.98 21.89
N GLU A 252 -18.21 -0.79 20.76
CA GLU A 252 -17.58 -0.67 19.44
C GLU A 252 -16.73 0.60 19.35
N MET A 253 -17.19 1.71 19.92
CA MET A 253 -16.43 2.96 19.96
C MET A 253 -15.13 2.80 20.78
N ALA A 254 -15.19 2.15 21.95
CA ALA A 254 -14.00 1.89 22.76
C ALA A 254 -13.01 0.97 22.04
N LEU A 255 -13.49 -0.11 21.41
CA LEU A 255 -12.65 -1.04 20.65
C LEU A 255 -12.02 -0.36 19.44
N SER A 256 -12.76 0.48 18.74
CA SER A 256 -12.28 1.30 17.62
C SER A 256 -11.14 2.23 18.05
N ALA A 257 -11.27 2.89 19.20
CA ALA A 257 -10.22 3.75 19.75
C ALA A 257 -8.95 2.95 20.08
N VAL A 258 -9.09 1.78 20.72
CA VAL A 258 -7.96 0.89 21.02
C VAL A 258 -7.28 0.40 19.75
N CYS A 259 -8.05 -0.03 18.76
CA CYS A 259 -7.52 -0.48 17.47
C CYS A 259 -6.81 0.66 16.71
N CYS A 260 -7.35 1.88 16.74
CA CYS A 260 -6.72 3.05 16.14
C CYS A 260 -5.36 3.36 16.79
N VAL A 261 -5.31 3.40 18.12
CA VAL A 261 -4.05 3.63 18.86
C VAL A 261 -3.06 2.49 18.62
N GLY A 262 -3.51 1.25 18.64
CA GLY A 262 -2.68 0.07 18.35
C GLY A 262 -2.10 0.11 16.94
N GLY A 263 -2.92 0.43 15.94
CA GLY A 263 -2.49 0.61 14.55
C GLY A 263 -1.48 1.74 14.39
N PHE A 264 -1.75 2.90 15.03
CA PHE A 264 -0.82 4.03 15.04
C PHE A 264 0.55 3.66 15.60
N LEU A 265 0.58 3.04 16.78
CA LEU A 265 1.82 2.65 17.43
C LEU A 265 2.58 1.64 16.56
N LEU A 266 1.90 0.62 16.04
CA LEU A 266 2.50 -0.40 15.17
C LEU A 266 3.17 0.25 13.95
N ALA A 267 2.44 1.05 13.21
CA ALA A 267 2.96 1.70 12.01
C ALA A 267 4.07 2.72 12.31
N TYR A 268 3.93 3.48 13.40
CA TYR A 268 4.93 4.45 13.84
C TYR A 268 6.26 3.77 14.22
N PHE A 269 6.20 2.64 14.93
CA PHE A 269 7.41 1.88 15.27
C PHE A 269 8.01 1.20 14.04
N LEU A 270 7.21 0.60 13.17
CA LEU A 270 7.70 0.03 11.90
C LEU A 270 8.40 1.08 11.03
N ALA A 271 7.83 2.29 10.94
CA ALA A 271 8.44 3.39 10.20
C ALA A 271 9.72 3.94 10.85
N ARG A 272 9.99 3.63 12.12
CA ARG A 272 11.25 3.97 12.80
C ARG A 272 12.33 2.91 12.62
N LEU A 273 11.97 1.64 12.44
CA LEU A 273 12.93 0.57 12.18
C LEU A 273 13.76 0.84 10.92
N ASP A 274 13.20 1.55 9.94
CA ASP A 274 13.90 2.04 8.73
C ASP A 274 15.11 2.95 9.02
N LYS A 275 15.28 3.42 10.26
CA LYS A 275 16.42 4.25 10.69
C LYS A 275 17.58 3.45 11.33
N TRP A 276 17.34 2.18 11.67
CA TRP A 276 18.31 1.36 12.41
C TRP A 276 19.01 0.33 11.53
N ILE A 277 18.63 0.25 10.26
CA ILE A 277 19.19 -0.62 9.22
C ILE A 277 19.74 0.23 8.08
#